data_50446c45fb16419b5955be6be1e9e982
#
_entry.id   50446c45fb16419b5955be6be1e9e982
#
_cell.length_a   1.000
_cell.length_b   1.000
_cell.length_c   1.000
_cell.angle_alpha   90.00
_cell.angle_beta   90.00
_cell.angle_gamma   90.00
#
_symmetry.space_group_name_H-M   'P 1'
#
loop_
_entity.id
_entity.type
_entity.pdbx_description
1 polymer ?
#
loop_
_entity_poly.entity_id
_entity_poly.type
_entity_poly.pdbx_seq_one_letter_code
_entity_poly.pdbx_strand_id
1 'polypeptide(L)'
;MKLIRTEDAVGHVLCHDMTRIVKGESKGPAFRKGHVVTAQDIPMLLSMGKENLYVWEMEPGMLHENEAAELLYALCAGPNMDRSEVKEGKIEVIAGCDGLLLVDIERLKKVNSLGELMIATRHSRFPVKKGDKLAGTRIIPLLIHEDKLAAARAAAGERPLLELRPFRPKKVGIVTTGSEIQKGLIQDTFTPVLVEKVGEYGCEVMGQICPGDDPAAITAAILGLRRQGAELVLCSGGMSVDPDDKTPLGIKNTGARVVSYGAPVLPGAMLMLAYLDGQTPVVGLPGCVMYAKRTVFDLVLPSLIADAPITAEDLAAMGHGGLCLGCDVCTYPNCGFGKGW
;
A
#
# COMPACT_ATOMS: atom_id res chain seq x y z
N MET A 1 -28.13 -20.24 15.19
CA MET A 1 -27.45 -20.12 16.49
C MET A 1 -28.49 -19.80 17.52
N LYS A 2 -28.51 -20.54 18.62
CA LYS A 2 -29.52 -20.41 19.68
C LYS A 2 -28.82 -20.00 20.97
N LEU A 3 -29.36 -19.04 21.66
CA LEU A 3 -28.99 -18.71 23.02
C LEU A 3 -29.74 -19.65 23.95
N ILE A 4 -29.03 -20.43 24.75
CA ILE A 4 -29.60 -21.35 25.73
C ILE A 4 -28.96 -21.13 27.11
N ARG A 5 -29.65 -21.57 28.17
CA ARG A 5 -29.02 -21.57 29.49
C ARG A 5 -27.91 -22.61 29.54
N THR A 6 -26.88 -22.35 30.30
CA THR A 6 -25.72 -23.24 30.39
C THR A 6 -26.12 -24.62 30.91
N GLU A 7 -27.07 -24.69 31.83
CA GLU A 7 -27.58 -25.94 32.35
C GLU A 7 -28.26 -26.84 31.28
N ASP A 8 -28.83 -26.21 30.23
CA ASP A 8 -29.51 -26.90 29.13
C ASP A 8 -28.56 -27.23 27.96
N ALA A 9 -27.25 -26.87 28.07
CA ALA A 9 -26.32 -26.96 26.96
C ALA A 9 -25.72 -28.35 26.71
N VAL A 10 -25.99 -29.33 27.57
CA VAL A 10 -25.42 -30.67 27.42
C VAL A 10 -25.80 -31.28 26.06
N GLY A 11 -24.78 -31.74 25.32
CA GLY A 11 -24.93 -32.30 23.98
C GLY A 11 -24.91 -31.26 22.85
N HIS A 12 -24.90 -29.96 23.16
CA HIS A 12 -24.79 -28.90 22.16
C HIS A 12 -23.33 -28.51 21.89
N VAL A 13 -23.09 -27.97 20.73
CA VAL A 13 -21.74 -27.55 20.25
C VAL A 13 -21.50 -26.06 20.50
N LEU A 14 -20.41 -25.73 21.17
CA LEU A 14 -20.03 -24.33 21.41
C LEU A 14 -19.69 -23.59 20.11
N CYS A 15 -20.24 -22.40 19.94
CA CYS A 15 -20.06 -21.57 18.76
C CYS A 15 -18.76 -20.76 18.76
N HIS A 16 -18.09 -20.60 19.90
CA HIS A 16 -16.87 -19.82 20.06
C HIS A 16 -16.01 -20.34 21.21
N ASP A 17 -14.75 -19.90 21.26
CA ASP A 17 -13.84 -20.21 22.35
C ASP A 17 -14.30 -19.57 23.65
N MET A 18 -14.28 -20.34 24.73
CA MET A 18 -14.55 -19.88 26.10
C MET A 18 -13.24 -19.68 26.83
N THR A 19 -12.83 -18.42 26.98
CA THR A 19 -11.56 -18.07 27.67
C THR A 19 -11.78 -18.00 29.18
N ARG A 20 -10.91 -18.69 29.93
CA ARG A 20 -10.79 -18.53 31.36
C ARG A 20 -9.65 -17.56 31.69
N ILE A 21 -9.92 -16.57 32.53
CA ILE A 21 -8.92 -15.64 33.03
C ILE A 21 -8.83 -15.84 34.52
N VAL A 22 -7.71 -16.36 35.01
CA VAL A 22 -7.39 -16.45 36.44
C VAL A 22 -6.21 -15.57 36.75
N LYS A 23 -6.39 -14.58 37.61
CA LYS A 23 -5.35 -13.62 37.99
C LYS A 23 -4.17 -14.38 38.61
N GLY A 24 -3.01 -14.33 37.92
CA GLY A 24 -1.76 -14.94 38.40
C GLY A 24 -1.46 -16.37 37.91
N GLU A 25 -2.38 -17.04 37.21
CA GLU A 25 -2.15 -18.45 36.77
C GLU A 25 -2.06 -18.59 35.26
N SER A 26 -3.10 -18.23 34.51
CA SER A 26 -3.08 -18.34 33.05
C SER A 26 -4.22 -17.58 32.38
N LYS A 27 -4.02 -17.19 31.12
CA LYS A 27 -5.04 -16.72 30.20
C LYS A 27 -5.06 -17.65 29.00
N GLY A 28 -6.12 -18.45 28.84
CA GLY A 28 -6.25 -19.37 27.70
C GLY A 28 -7.68 -19.86 27.51
N PRO A 29 -7.98 -20.49 26.35
CA PRO A 29 -9.29 -21.08 26.11
C PRO A 29 -9.47 -22.31 27.03
N ALA A 30 -10.48 -22.25 27.89
CA ALA A 30 -10.92 -23.41 28.69
C ALA A 30 -11.68 -24.42 27.82
N PHE A 31 -12.50 -23.90 26.91
CA PHE A 31 -13.20 -24.69 25.89
C PHE A 31 -12.98 -24.02 24.53
N ARG A 32 -12.74 -24.86 23.53
CA ARG A 32 -12.60 -24.37 22.15
C ARG A 32 -13.94 -24.45 21.44
N LYS A 33 -14.11 -23.60 20.45
CA LYS A 33 -15.17 -23.70 19.46
C LYS A 33 -15.24 -25.12 18.90
N GLY A 34 -16.46 -25.62 18.71
CA GLY A 34 -16.68 -27.00 18.28
C GLY A 34 -16.68 -28.04 19.43
N HIS A 35 -16.40 -27.62 20.67
CA HIS A 35 -16.49 -28.49 21.84
C HIS A 35 -17.97 -28.88 22.08
N VAL A 36 -18.22 -30.17 22.20
CA VAL A 36 -19.55 -30.70 22.62
C VAL A 36 -19.63 -30.57 24.13
N VAL A 37 -20.58 -29.79 24.62
CA VAL A 37 -20.77 -29.58 26.06
C VAL A 37 -21.22 -30.86 26.74
N THR A 38 -20.48 -31.26 27.76
CA THR A 38 -20.84 -32.42 28.61
C THR A 38 -21.40 -31.96 29.95
N ALA A 39 -22.08 -32.87 30.68
CA ALA A 39 -22.57 -32.56 32.03
C ALA A 39 -21.43 -32.14 32.99
N GLN A 40 -20.21 -32.63 32.78
CA GLN A 40 -19.03 -32.27 33.58
C GLN A 40 -18.53 -30.86 33.33
N ASP A 41 -18.84 -30.25 32.17
CA ASP A 41 -18.40 -28.90 31.78
C ASP A 41 -19.26 -27.79 32.42
N ILE A 42 -20.52 -28.12 32.75
CA ILE A 42 -21.51 -27.17 33.29
C ILE A 42 -20.99 -26.40 34.52
N PRO A 43 -20.45 -27.06 35.56
CA PRO A 43 -19.94 -26.36 36.74
C PRO A 43 -18.80 -25.39 36.39
N MET A 44 -17.91 -25.78 35.46
CA MET A 44 -16.80 -24.94 35.03
C MET A 44 -17.30 -23.72 34.24
N LEU A 45 -18.23 -23.92 33.31
CA LEU A 45 -18.83 -22.84 32.53
C LEU A 45 -19.54 -21.82 33.44
N LEU A 46 -20.33 -22.29 34.40
CA LEU A 46 -20.97 -21.40 35.38
C LEU A 46 -19.98 -20.68 36.26
N SER A 47 -18.88 -21.35 36.71
CA SER A 47 -17.82 -20.72 37.49
C SER A 47 -17.06 -19.60 36.73
N MET A 48 -17.11 -19.64 35.39
CA MET A 48 -16.57 -18.58 34.50
C MET A 48 -17.59 -17.46 34.26
N GLY A 49 -18.74 -17.45 34.94
CA GLY A 49 -19.82 -16.47 34.77
C GLY A 49 -20.60 -16.64 33.46
N LYS A 50 -20.60 -17.84 32.89
CA LYS A 50 -21.32 -18.16 31.67
C LYS A 50 -22.68 -18.76 32.02
N GLU A 51 -23.66 -17.91 32.29
CA GLU A 51 -25.03 -18.32 32.57
C GLU A 51 -25.80 -18.76 31.32
N ASN A 52 -25.41 -18.18 30.16
CA ASN A 52 -25.98 -18.49 28.87
C ASN A 52 -24.88 -18.76 27.83
N LEU A 53 -25.14 -19.66 26.91
CA LEU A 53 -24.25 -20.10 25.86
C LEU A 53 -24.90 -19.92 24.50
N TYR A 54 -24.12 -19.50 23.53
CA TYR A 54 -24.48 -19.62 22.14
C TYR A 54 -24.09 -21.02 21.64
N VAL A 55 -25.08 -21.78 21.24
CA VAL A 55 -24.90 -23.12 20.69
C VAL A 55 -25.33 -23.15 19.23
N TRP A 56 -24.77 -24.10 18.51
CA TRP A 56 -24.98 -24.23 17.09
C TRP A 56 -26.32 -24.93 16.81
N GLU A 57 -27.20 -24.21 16.10
CA GLU A 57 -28.25 -24.80 15.29
C GLU A 57 -27.94 -24.31 13.85
N MET A 58 -27.55 -25.23 12.97
CA MET A 58 -27.33 -24.89 11.56
C MET A 58 -28.69 -24.68 10.89
N GLU A 59 -29.02 -23.41 10.64
CA GLU A 59 -30.08 -23.07 9.71
C GLU A 59 -29.50 -23.15 8.28
N PRO A 60 -30.24 -23.68 7.30
CA PRO A 60 -29.81 -23.69 5.90
C PRO A 60 -29.48 -22.28 5.41
N GLY A 61 -28.35 -22.11 4.68
CA GLY A 61 -27.92 -20.82 4.14
C GLY A 61 -27.15 -19.91 5.10
N MET A 62 -26.77 -20.41 6.30
CA MET A 62 -25.90 -19.69 7.23
C MET A 62 -24.47 -20.24 7.18
N LEU A 63 -23.49 -19.35 7.18
CA LEU A 63 -22.06 -19.66 7.26
C LEU A 63 -21.50 -19.19 8.60
N HIS A 64 -20.56 -19.97 9.10
CA HIS A 64 -19.82 -19.60 10.31
C HIS A 64 -18.74 -18.57 10.01
N GLU A 65 -18.34 -17.76 11.02
CA GLU A 65 -17.35 -16.69 10.88
C GLU A 65 -16.04 -17.16 10.22
N ASN A 66 -15.58 -18.40 10.47
CA ASN A 66 -14.35 -18.90 9.86
C ASN A 66 -14.52 -19.18 8.37
N GLU A 67 -15.66 -19.73 7.94
CA GLU A 67 -15.99 -19.96 6.54
C GLU A 67 -16.16 -18.64 5.80
N ALA A 68 -16.82 -17.69 6.44
CA ALA A 68 -16.97 -16.33 5.92
C ALA A 68 -15.63 -15.61 5.79
N ALA A 69 -14.70 -15.79 6.74
CA ALA A 69 -13.36 -15.23 6.67
C ALA A 69 -12.57 -15.74 5.46
N GLU A 70 -12.70 -17.03 5.10
CA GLU A 70 -12.10 -17.61 3.90
C GLU A 70 -12.62 -16.94 2.63
N LEU A 71 -13.94 -16.74 2.55
CA LEU A 71 -14.54 -16.07 1.39
C LEU A 71 -14.11 -14.60 1.28
N LEU A 72 -14.07 -13.87 2.41
CA LEU A 72 -13.60 -12.48 2.42
C LEU A 72 -12.12 -12.37 2.06
N TYR A 73 -11.28 -13.29 2.54
CA TYR A 73 -9.88 -13.36 2.15
C TYR A 73 -9.74 -13.54 0.64
N ALA A 74 -10.52 -14.46 0.05
CA ALA A 74 -10.50 -14.71 -1.39
C ALA A 74 -10.93 -13.50 -2.23
N LEU A 75 -11.78 -12.59 -1.69
CA LEU A 75 -12.11 -11.33 -2.35
C LEU A 75 -10.95 -10.32 -2.31
N CYS A 76 -10.11 -10.41 -1.29
CA CYS A 76 -9.02 -9.46 -1.07
C CYS A 76 -7.74 -9.84 -1.79
N ALA A 77 -7.27 -11.07 -1.58
CA ALA A 77 -5.89 -11.45 -1.86
C ALA A 77 -5.67 -11.76 -3.35
N GLY A 78 -4.65 -11.12 -3.91
CA GLY A 78 -4.09 -11.39 -5.23
C GLY A 78 -2.74 -12.12 -5.15
N PRO A 79 -2.05 -12.22 -6.30
CA PRO A 79 -0.69 -12.76 -6.35
C PRO A 79 0.28 -12.03 -5.41
N ASN A 80 1.33 -12.72 -4.98
CA ASN A 80 2.39 -12.22 -4.07
C ASN A 80 1.88 -11.90 -2.65
N MET A 81 0.75 -12.45 -2.25
CA MET A 81 0.18 -12.28 -0.92
C MET A 81 0.06 -13.62 -0.20
N ASP A 82 0.47 -13.62 1.05
CA ASP A 82 0.34 -14.72 1.99
C ASP A 82 -0.85 -14.45 2.94
N ARG A 83 -1.14 -15.42 3.80
CA ARG A 83 -2.24 -15.33 4.78
C ARG A 83 -1.80 -15.75 6.16
N SER A 84 -2.48 -15.23 7.17
CA SER A 84 -2.44 -15.80 8.51
C SER A 84 -3.32 -17.06 8.61
N GLU A 85 -3.16 -17.82 9.68
CA GLU A 85 -4.18 -18.79 10.09
C GLU A 85 -5.49 -18.08 10.42
N VAL A 86 -6.60 -18.83 10.28
CA VAL A 86 -7.92 -18.35 10.72
C VAL A 86 -7.96 -18.34 12.25
N LYS A 87 -8.24 -17.19 12.82
CA LYS A 87 -8.41 -17.06 14.28
C LYS A 87 -9.60 -16.16 14.60
N GLU A 88 -10.60 -16.70 15.29
CA GLU A 88 -11.81 -15.97 15.69
C GLU A 88 -12.47 -15.25 14.49
N GLY A 89 -12.68 -15.97 13.39
CA GLY A 89 -13.28 -15.43 12.18
C GLY A 89 -12.45 -14.38 11.44
N LYS A 90 -11.16 -14.26 11.75
CA LYS A 90 -10.25 -13.26 11.18
C LYS A 90 -9.15 -13.94 10.37
N ILE A 91 -8.87 -13.40 9.19
CA ILE A 91 -7.68 -13.68 8.38
C ILE A 91 -6.98 -12.35 8.06
N GLU A 92 -5.66 -12.33 8.20
CA GLU A 92 -4.81 -11.23 7.77
C GLU A 92 -4.19 -11.54 6.41
N VAL A 93 -4.23 -10.58 5.50
CA VAL A 93 -3.51 -10.62 4.23
C VAL A 93 -2.12 -10.06 4.46
N ILE A 94 -1.08 -10.79 4.07
CA ILE A 94 0.32 -10.50 4.37
C ILE A 94 1.10 -10.35 3.06
N ALA A 95 2.03 -9.41 3.00
CA ALA A 95 2.90 -9.24 1.84
C ALA A 95 3.89 -10.41 1.71
N GLY A 96 3.86 -11.12 0.57
CA GLY A 96 4.80 -12.19 0.24
C GLY A 96 6.14 -11.67 -0.30
N CYS A 97 6.20 -10.39 -0.70
CA CYS A 97 7.41 -9.74 -1.19
C CYS A 97 7.41 -8.24 -0.87
N ASP A 98 8.57 -7.60 -1.05
CA ASP A 98 8.67 -6.14 -1.08
C ASP A 98 7.98 -5.61 -2.34
N GLY A 99 7.13 -4.58 -2.22
CA GLY A 99 6.38 -4.09 -3.37
C GLY A 99 5.51 -2.89 -3.09
N LEU A 100 4.71 -2.54 -4.09
CA LEU A 100 3.70 -1.50 -4.05
C LEU A 100 2.33 -2.13 -3.83
N LEU A 101 1.68 -1.78 -2.72
CA LEU A 101 0.28 -2.17 -2.50
C LEU A 101 -0.65 -1.24 -3.27
N LEU A 102 -1.54 -1.81 -4.06
CA LEU A 102 -2.65 -1.13 -4.72
C LEU A 102 -3.97 -1.67 -4.16
N VAL A 103 -4.89 -0.78 -3.85
CA VAL A 103 -6.23 -1.09 -3.32
C VAL A 103 -7.28 -0.49 -4.24
N ASP A 104 -8.25 -1.28 -4.65
CA ASP A 104 -9.43 -0.77 -5.34
C ASP A 104 -10.41 -0.20 -4.31
N ILE A 105 -10.24 1.09 -4.03
CA ILE A 105 -10.95 1.80 -2.95
C ILE A 105 -12.46 1.81 -3.19
N GLU A 106 -12.90 1.99 -4.42
CA GLU A 106 -14.32 2.07 -4.74
C GLU A 106 -15.02 0.72 -4.56
N ARG A 107 -14.40 -0.38 -4.98
CA ARG A 107 -14.97 -1.71 -4.76
C ARG A 107 -14.89 -2.11 -3.29
N LEU A 108 -13.79 -1.79 -2.60
CA LEU A 108 -13.66 -1.99 -1.15
C LEU A 108 -14.78 -1.30 -0.37
N LYS A 109 -15.06 -0.03 -0.71
CA LYS A 109 -16.15 0.74 -0.12
C LYS A 109 -17.51 0.09 -0.35
N LYS A 110 -17.78 -0.38 -1.58
CA LYS A 110 -19.04 -1.09 -1.90
C LYS A 110 -19.21 -2.34 -1.04
N VAL A 111 -18.17 -3.17 -0.89
CA VAL A 111 -18.22 -4.37 -0.05
C VAL A 111 -18.47 -4.00 1.41
N ASN A 112 -17.72 -3.08 1.98
CA ASN A 112 -17.88 -2.67 3.38
C ASN A 112 -19.24 -1.99 3.66
N SER A 113 -19.87 -1.38 2.64
CA SER A 113 -21.19 -0.74 2.76
C SER A 113 -22.34 -1.73 2.92
N LEU A 114 -22.11 -3.02 2.67
CA LEU A 114 -23.14 -4.06 2.89
C LEU A 114 -23.44 -4.30 4.38
N GLY A 115 -22.58 -3.82 5.29
CA GLY A 115 -22.68 -4.03 6.73
C GLY A 115 -22.37 -5.47 7.14
N GLU A 116 -22.08 -5.69 8.41
CA GLU A 116 -21.69 -6.99 9.01
C GLU A 116 -20.42 -7.63 8.41
N LEU A 117 -19.89 -7.09 7.32
CA LEU A 117 -18.63 -7.47 6.67
C LEU A 117 -17.61 -6.39 6.93
N MET A 118 -16.37 -6.78 7.19
CA MET A 118 -15.27 -5.84 7.44
C MET A 118 -14.01 -6.29 6.71
N ILE A 119 -13.52 -5.41 5.86
CA ILE A 119 -12.22 -5.48 5.22
C ILE A 119 -11.51 -4.17 5.50
N ALA A 120 -10.47 -4.18 6.34
CA ALA A 120 -9.63 -3.04 6.64
C ALA A 120 -8.28 -3.21 5.97
N THR A 121 -7.79 -2.18 5.26
CA THR A 121 -6.55 -2.25 4.47
C THR A 121 -5.56 -1.17 4.87
N ARG A 122 -4.29 -1.33 4.48
CA ARG A 122 -3.37 -0.19 4.37
C ARG A 122 -3.80 0.74 3.23
N HIS A 123 -3.20 1.91 3.16
CA HIS A 123 -3.42 2.86 2.07
C HIS A 123 -2.93 2.31 0.73
N SER A 124 -3.63 2.66 -0.35
CA SER A 124 -3.24 2.37 -1.72
C SER A 124 -1.95 3.12 -2.10
N ARG A 125 -1.24 2.63 -3.11
CA ARG A 125 0.04 3.17 -3.63
C ARG A 125 1.12 3.32 -2.55
N PHE A 126 1.16 2.37 -1.62
CA PHE A 126 2.03 2.40 -0.46
C PHE A 126 3.14 1.35 -0.56
N PRO A 127 4.42 1.73 -0.31
CA PRO A 127 5.50 0.76 -0.27
C PRO A 127 5.36 -0.15 0.95
N VAL A 128 5.47 -1.44 0.73
CA VAL A 128 5.40 -2.47 1.77
C VAL A 128 6.60 -3.39 1.70
N LYS A 129 6.92 -4.00 2.82
CA LYS A 129 7.97 -5.02 2.95
C LYS A 129 7.34 -6.41 3.08
N LYS A 130 8.08 -7.44 2.66
CA LYS A 130 7.70 -8.83 2.90
C LYS A 130 7.39 -9.05 4.39
N GLY A 131 6.25 -9.70 4.66
CA GLY A 131 5.76 -9.92 6.02
C GLY A 131 4.86 -8.80 6.58
N ASP A 132 4.75 -7.66 5.91
CA ASP A 132 3.83 -6.60 6.32
C ASP A 132 2.38 -7.03 6.19
N LYS A 133 1.55 -6.66 7.18
CA LYS A 133 0.10 -6.82 7.09
C LYS A 133 -0.47 -5.82 6.10
N LEU A 134 -1.19 -6.32 5.10
CA LEU A 134 -1.82 -5.51 4.05
C LEU A 134 -3.27 -5.21 4.36
N ALA A 135 -4.00 -6.22 4.86
CA ALA A 135 -5.40 -6.13 5.23
C ALA A 135 -5.76 -7.12 6.35
N GLY A 136 -6.89 -6.88 6.99
CA GLY A 136 -7.55 -7.83 7.88
C GLY A 136 -9.02 -7.96 7.50
N THR A 137 -9.54 -9.18 7.48
CA THR A 137 -10.91 -9.50 7.10
C THR A 137 -11.62 -10.21 8.22
N ARG A 138 -12.90 -9.92 8.43
CA ARG A 138 -13.79 -10.68 9.31
C ARG A 138 -15.26 -10.33 9.05
N ILE A 139 -16.17 -11.14 9.57
CA ILE A 139 -17.56 -10.72 9.77
C ILE A 139 -17.76 -10.26 11.23
N ILE A 140 -18.75 -9.40 11.45
CA ILE A 140 -19.07 -8.89 12.79
C ILE A 140 -19.86 -9.92 13.62
N PRO A 141 -20.93 -10.56 13.07
CA PRO A 141 -21.63 -11.63 13.78
C PRO A 141 -20.84 -12.95 13.73
N LEU A 142 -21.23 -13.93 14.55
CA LEU A 142 -20.67 -15.29 14.50
C LEU A 142 -21.16 -16.10 13.30
N LEU A 143 -22.35 -15.80 12.82
CA LEU A 143 -22.99 -16.42 11.66
C LEU A 143 -23.50 -15.34 10.72
N ILE A 144 -23.42 -15.60 9.42
CA ILE A 144 -23.86 -14.68 8.38
C ILE A 144 -24.59 -15.46 7.28
N HIS A 145 -25.59 -14.86 6.66
CA HIS A 145 -26.26 -15.45 5.50
C HIS A 145 -25.36 -15.54 4.28
N GLU A 146 -25.39 -16.66 3.57
CA GLU A 146 -24.67 -16.86 2.30
C GLU A 146 -25.01 -15.79 1.27
N ASP A 147 -26.25 -15.34 1.19
CA ASP A 147 -26.70 -14.27 0.29
C ASP A 147 -25.92 -12.98 0.48
N LYS A 148 -25.54 -12.65 1.71
CA LYS A 148 -24.75 -11.46 2.00
C LYS A 148 -23.32 -11.57 1.49
N LEU A 149 -22.74 -12.76 1.60
CA LEU A 149 -21.42 -13.04 1.02
C LEU A 149 -21.47 -13.11 -0.51
N ALA A 150 -22.57 -13.61 -1.08
CA ALA A 150 -22.81 -13.55 -2.52
C ALA A 150 -22.91 -12.09 -3.01
N ALA A 151 -23.61 -11.21 -2.27
CA ALA A 151 -23.66 -9.79 -2.56
C ALA A 151 -22.27 -9.13 -2.43
N ALA A 152 -21.48 -9.51 -1.43
CA ALA A 152 -20.09 -9.03 -1.29
C ALA A 152 -19.22 -9.44 -2.49
N ARG A 153 -19.36 -10.67 -2.95
CA ARG A 153 -18.68 -11.18 -4.14
C ARG A 153 -19.07 -10.40 -5.40
N ALA A 154 -20.36 -10.15 -5.58
CA ALA A 154 -20.86 -9.34 -6.70
C ALA A 154 -20.31 -7.90 -6.65
N ALA A 155 -20.27 -7.28 -5.47
CA ALA A 155 -19.72 -5.94 -5.26
C ALA A 155 -18.19 -5.89 -5.48
N ALA A 156 -17.48 -6.93 -5.07
CA ALA A 156 -16.03 -7.07 -5.27
C ALA A 156 -15.67 -7.35 -6.74
N GLY A 157 -16.56 -7.99 -7.51
CA GLY A 157 -16.30 -8.38 -8.90
C GLY A 157 -15.26 -9.50 -9.03
N GLU A 158 -14.75 -9.72 -10.25
CA GLU A 158 -13.91 -10.87 -10.57
C GLU A 158 -12.44 -10.74 -10.16
N ARG A 159 -11.92 -9.51 -10.06
CA ARG A 159 -10.51 -9.27 -9.70
C ARG A 159 -10.38 -9.04 -8.20
N PRO A 160 -9.27 -9.48 -7.58
CA PRO A 160 -8.98 -9.16 -6.19
C PRO A 160 -9.10 -7.67 -5.89
N LEU A 161 -9.48 -7.32 -4.65
CA LEU A 161 -9.54 -5.93 -4.19
C LEU A 161 -8.15 -5.34 -3.97
N LEU A 162 -7.16 -6.20 -3.71
CA LEU A 162 -5.77 -5.83 -3.46
C LEU A 162 -4.88 -6.39 -4.56
N GLU A 163 -3.90 -5.59 -4.98
CA GLU A 163 -2.81 -6.01 -5.86
C GLU A 163 -1.49 -5.66 -5.19
N LEU A 164 -0.57 -6.62 -5.08
CA LEU A 164 0.81 -6.37 -4.65
C LEU A 164 1.73 -6.50 -5.85
N ARG A 165 2.24 -5.36 -6.34
CA ARG A 165 3.23 -5.31 -7.41
C ARG A 165 4.63 -5.35 -6.82
N PRO A 166 5.42 -6.39 -7.10
CA PRO A 166 6.80 -6.46 -6.65
C PRO A 166 7.62 -5.28 -7.17
N PHE A 167 8.53 -4.76 -6.36
CA PHE A 167 9.52 -3.82 -6.86
C PHE A 167 10.46 -4.52 -7.84
N ARG A 168 10.74 -3.81 -8.94
CA ARG A 168 11.69 -4.23 -9.99
C ARG A 168 12.81 -3.23 -10.03
N PRO A 169 13.97 -3.53 -9.41
CA PRO A 169 15.12 -2.63 -9.44
C PRO A 169 15.44 -2.18 -10.86
N LYS A 170 15.68 -0.88 -11.03
CA LYS A 170 15.86 -0.23 -12.33
C LYS A 170 17.28 0.27 -12.50
N LYS A 171 17.73 0.29 -13.75
CA LYS A 171 18.90 1.07 -14.15
C LYS A 171 18.51 2.52 -14.28
N VAL A 172 19.08 3.37 -13.42
CA VAL A 172 18.72 4.78 -13.32
C VAL A 172 19.80 5.64 -13.97
N GLY A 173 19.40 6.49 -14.93
CA GLY A 173 20.25 7.56 -15.46
C GLY A 173 19.96 8.88 -14.75
N ILE A 174 21.00 9.66 -14.45
CA ILE A 174 20.85 10.99 -13.84
C ILE A 174 21.35 12.07 -14.81
N VAL A 175 20.54 13.10 -14.98
CA VAL A 175 20.92 14.33 -15.71
C VAL A 175 20.90 15.46 -14.70
N THR A 176 22.07 16.03 -14.41
CA THR A 176 22.22 17.18 -13.49
C THR A 176 22.49 18.43 -14.28
N THR A 177 21.53 19.36 -14.31
CA THR A 177 21.67 20.62 -15.01
C THR A 177 22.25 21.72 -14.09
N GLY A 178 22.75 22.75 -14.67
CA GLY A 178 23.41 23.89 -13.99
C GLY A 178 24.79 24.16 -14.59
N SER A 179 24.96 25.33 -15.17
CA SER A 179 26.23 25.74 -15.76
C SER A 179 27.37 25.83 -14.73
N GLU A 180 27.02 26.09 -13.47
CA GLU A 180 27.96 26.15 -12.36
C GLU A 180 28.52 24.77 -12.03
N ILE A 181 27.67 23.72 -12.04
CA ILE A 181 28.07 22.32 -11.80
C ILE A 181 28.93 21.87 -13.00
N GLN A 182 28.47 22.13 -14.23
CA GLN A 182 29.19 21.75 -15.43
C GLN A 182 30.61 22.33 -15.48
N LYS A 183 30.77 23.59 -15.04
CA LYS A 183 32.08 24.30 -14.98
C LYS A 183 32.90 23.94 -13.74
N GLY A 184 32.38 23.11 -12.82
CA GLY A 184 33.04 22.74 -11.58
C GLY A 184 33.16 23.88 -10.56
N LEU A 185 32.33 24.93 -10.68
CA LEU A 185 32.30 26.05 -9.74
C LEU A 185 31.64 25.70 -8.41
N ILE A 186 30.65 24.78 -8.44
CA ILE A 186 30.01 24.21 -7.26
C ILE A 186 29.99 22.70 -7.36
N GLN A 187 29.96 22.02 -6.20
CA GLN A 187 29.84 20.59 -6.13
C GLN A 187 28.37 20.17 -6.31
N ASP A 188 28.16 19.10 -7.07
CA ASP A 188 26.83 18.47 -7.17
C ASP A 188 26.45 17.78 -5.84
N THR A 189 25.44 18.30 -5.19
CA THR A 189 24.87 17.78 -3.95
C THR A 189 23.55 17.03 -4.18
N PHE A 190 23.00 17.07 -5.41
CA PHE A 190 21.78 16.35 -5.77
C PHE A 190 22.00 14.86 -5.97
N THR A 191 22.99 14.50 -6.76
CA THR A 191 23.25 13.11 -7.15
C THR A 191 23.43 12.18 -5.96
N PRO A 192 24.18 12.50 -4.88
CA PRO A 192 24.27 11.64 -3.71
C PRO A 192 22.92 11.33 -3.07
N VAL A 193 22.03 12.33 -2.96
CA VAL A 193 20.67 12.15 -2.41
C VAL A 193 19.82 11.26 -3.32
N LEU A 194 19.93 11.42 -4.63
CA LEU A 194 19.17 10.58 -5.58
C LEU A 194 19.66 9.14 -5.55
N VAL A 195 20.96 8.91 -5.47
CA VAL A 195 21.56 7.56 -5.30
C VAL A 195 21.01 6.88 -4.06
N GLU A 196 20.96 7.58 -2.91
CA GLU A 196 20.39 7.06 -1.67
C GLU A 196 18.91 6.70 -1.85
N LYS A 197 18.10 7.62 -2.38
CA LYS A 197 16.65 7.41 -2.55
C LYS A 197 16.30 6.25 -3.48
N VAL A 198 16.96 6.12 -4.61
CA VAL A 198 16.71 5.00 -5.54
C VAL A 198 17.30 3.68 -4.98
N GLY A 199 18.39 3.78 -4.20
CA GLY A 199 19.00 2.66 -3.49
C GLY A 199 18.07 2.03 -2.44
N GLU A 200 17.13 2.80 -1.83
CA GLU A 200 16.11 2.26 -0.93
C GLU A 200 15.29 1.13 -1.59
N TYR A 201 15.22 1.10 -2.93
CA TYR A 201 14.48 0.13 -3.74
C TYR A 201 15.40 -0.83 -4.51
N GLY A 202 16.70 -0.85 -4.21
CA GLY A 202 17.68 -1.72 -4.88
C GLY A 202 18.02 -1.30 -6.31
N CYS A 203 17.67 -0.07 -6.72
CA CYS A 203 18.00 0.45 -8.04
C CYS A 203 19.48 0.87 -8.13
N GLU A 204 20.05 0.74 -9.32
CA GLU A 204 21.44 1.08 -9.61
C GLU A 204 21.52 2.33 -10.49
N VAL A 205 22.33 3.30 -10.11
CA VAL A 205 22.64 4.45 -10.95
C VAL A 205 23.73 4.03 -11.94
N MET A 206 23.35 3.91 -13.21
CA MET A 206 24.24 3.46 -14.28
C MET A 206 25.14 4.56 -14.84
N GLY A 207 24.79 5.83 -14.60
CA GLY A 207 25.56 6.94 -15.09
C GLY A 207 24.91 8.30 -14.80
N GLN A 208 25.75 9.34 -14.82
CA GLN A 208 25.36 10.74 -14.68
C GLN A 208 25.92 11.55 -15.85
N ILE A 209 25.13 12.49 -16.35
CA ILE A 209 25.55 13.48 -17.36
C ILE A 209 25.22 14.87 -16.85
N CYS A 210 26.18 15.79 -16.97
CA CYS A 210 26.03 17.21 -16.59
C CYS A 210 26.11 18.11 -17.86
N PRO A 211 24.97 18.30 -18.56
CA PRO A 211 24.96 19.01 -19.86
C PRO A 211 24.99 20.54 -19.77
N GLY A 212 24.95 21.13 -18.55
CA GLY A 212 24.67 22.54 -18.35
C GLY A 212 23.20 22.89 -18.58
N ASP A 213 22.90 24.13 -19.02
CA ASP A 213 21.51 24.64 -19.12
C ASP A 213 21.02 24.77 -20.57
N ASP A 214 21.75 24.19 -21.55
CA ASP A 214 21.30 24.14 -22.94
C ASP A 214 20.21 23.06 -23.13
N PRO A 215 18.98 23.41 -23.58
CA PRO A 215 17.92 22.45 -23.78
C PRO A 215 18.26 21.30 -24.75
N ALA A 216 19.05 21.59 -25.79
CA ALA A 216 19.43 20.56 -26.76
C ALA A 216 20.42 19.55 -26.14
N ALA A 217 21.36 20.03 -25.33
CA ALA A 217 22.30 19.20 -24.60
C ALA A 217 21.57 18.35 -23.52
N ILE A 218 20.57 18.91 -22.80
CA ILE A 218 19.71 18.19 -21.84
C ILE A 218 18.96 17.09 -22.56
N THR A 219 18.32 17.39 -23.69
CA THR A 219 17.61 16.41 -24.52
C THR A 219 18.52 15.27 -24.96
N ALA A 220 19.70 15.60 -25.46
CA ALA A 220 20.71 14.64 -25.92
C ALA A 220 21.18 13.71 -24.76
N ALA A 221 21.37 14.27 -23.56
CA ALA A 221 21.76 13.53 -22.37
C ALA A 221 20.68 12.51 -21.95
N ILE A 222 19.40 12.92 -21.87
CA ILE A 222 18.27 12.03 -21.56
C ILE A 222 18.20 10.89 -22.57
N LEU A 223 18.18 11.19 -23.86
CA LEU A 223 18.12 10.19 -24.92
C LEU A 223 19.37 9.30 -24.95
N GLY A 224 20.54 9.86 -24.63
CA GLY A 224 21.80 9.13 -24.51
C GLY A 224 21.74 8.06 -23.41
N LEU A 225 21.32 8.42 -22.21
CA LEU A 225 21.14 7.49 -21.09
C LEU A 225 20.10 6.40 -21.42
N ARG A 226 18.99 6.80 -22.07
CA ARG A 226 17.96 5.83 -22.51
C ARG A 226 18.54 4.80 -23.49
N ARG A 227 19.31 5.24 -24.50
CA ARG A 227 19.99 4.33 -25.45
C ARG A 227 21.01 3.41 -24.77
N GLN A 228 21.65 3.86 -23.69
CA GLN A 228 22.56 3.04 -22.87
C GLN A 228 21.81 2.05 -21.96
N GLY A 229 20.48 2.06 -21.92
CA GLY A 229 19.68 1.11 -21.18
C GLY A 229 19.07 1.64 -19.88
N ALA A 230 19.06 2.97 -19.66
CA ALA A 230 18.32 3.52 -18.51
C ALA A 230 16.84 3.20 -18.62
N GLU A 231 16.27 2.68 -17.53
CA GLU A 231 14.87 2.33 -17.37
C GLU A 231 14.08 3.40 -16.59
N LEU A 232 14.81 4.34 -15.98
CA LEU A 232 14.31 5.53 -15.30
C LEU A 232 15.36 6.63 -15.49
N VAL A 233 14.92 7.83 -15.89
CA VAL A 233 15.81 9.00 -15.99
C VAL A 233 15.35 10.06 -15.01
N LEU A 234 16.27 10.52 -14.15
CA LEU A 234 16.03 11.58 -13.18
C LEU A 234 16.78 12.83 -13.63
N CYS A 235 16.06 13.94 -13.75
CA CYS A 235 16.64 15.23 -14.12
C CYS A 235 16.57 16.18 -12.91
N SER A 236 17.70 16.70 -12.48
CA SER A 236 17.81 17.64 -11.36
C SER A 236 18.42 18.97 -11.81
N GLY A 237 18.01 20.06 -11.17
CA GLY A 237 18.39 21.43 -11.56
C GLY A 237 17.47 22.01 -12.65
N GLY A 238 17.42 23.33 -12.77
CA GLY A 238 16.67 24.03 -13.79
C GLY A 238 15.19 23.71 -13.90
N MET A 239 14.51 23.46 -12.77
CA MET A 239 13.12 22.99 -12.71
C MET A 239 12.12 24.02 -12.15
N SER A 240 12.58 25.25 -11.84
CA SER A 240 11.72 26.30 -11.32
C SER A 240 11.12 27.14 -12.47
N VAL A 241 10.57 28.30 -12.14
CA VAL A 241 9.94 29.24 -13.09
C VAL A 241 10.89 30.29 -13.62
N ASP A 242 12.17 30.19 -13.29
CA ASP A 242 13.20 31.12 -13.78
C ASP A 242 13.33 30.99 -15.30
N PRO A 243 13.51 32.09 -16.04
CA PRO A 243 13.74 32.06 -17.50
C PRO A 243 14.93 31.21 -17.93
N ASP A 244 15.90 31.01 -17.04
CA ASP A 244 17.09 30.19 -17.29
C ASP A 244 16.90 28.72 -16.96
N ASP A 245 15.78 28.35 -16.33
CA ASP A 245 15.42 26.96 -16.03
C ASP A 245 14.91 26.21 -17.27
N LYS A 246 15.81 25.49 -17.93
CA LYS A 246 15.57 24.86 -19.23
C LYS A 246 15.27 23.36 -19.18
N THR A 247 15.35 22.73 -18.01
CA THR A 247 15.15 21.28 -17.87
C THR A 247 13.76 20.82 -18.33
N PRO A 248 12.65 21.51 -18.03
CA PRO A 248 11.34 21.13 -18.56
C PRO A 248 11.25 21.16 -20.09
N LEU A 249 11.93 22.12 -20.71
CA LEU A 249 12.02 22.22 -22.18
C LEU A 249 12.83 21.06 -22.74
N GLY A 250 13.99 20.75 -22.13
CA GLY A 250 14.82 19.63 -22.52
C GLY A 250 14.09 18.29 -22.44
N ILE A 251 13.28 18.06 -21.40
CA ILE A 251 12.43 16.88 -21.27
C ILE A 251 11.37 16.84 -22.38
N LYS A 252 10.66 17.94 -22.64
CA LYS A 252 9.64 18.01 -23.71
C LYS A 252 10.23 17.72 -25.08
N ASN A 253 11.42 18.23 -25.38
CA ASN A 253 12.10 18.07 -26.67
C ASN A 253 12.54 16.62 -26.94
N THR A 254 12.56 15.73 -25.93
CA THR A 254 12.79 14.28 -26.14
C THR A 254 11.65 13.59 -26.90
N GLY A 255 10.48 14.23 -27.03
CA GLY A 255 9.26 13.62 -27.51
C GLY A 255 8.51 12.79 -26.46
N ALA A 256 8.96 12.80 -25.20
CA ALA A 256 8.28 12.13 -24.12
C ALA A 256 6.87 12.72 -23.89
N ARG A 257 5.90 11.84 -23.64
CA ARG A 257 4.54 12.24 -23.27
C ARG A 257 4.53 12.79 -21.85
N VAL A 258 4.40 14.09 -21.71
CA VAL A 258 4.29 14.75 -20.40
C VAL A 258 2.98 14.38 -19.75
N VAL A 259 3.04 13.84 -18.53
CA VAL A 259 1.89 13.55 -17.68
C VAL A 259 1.45 14.82 -16.96
N SER A 260 2.41 15.48 -16.29
CA SER A 260 2.19 16.74 -15.60
C SER A 260 3.50 17.49 -15.41
N TYR A 261 3.41 18.81 -15.37
CA TYR A 261 4.42 19.68 -14.79
C TYR A 261 3.76 20.43 -13.64
N GLY A 262 4.14 20.06 -12.44
CA GLY A 262 3.52 20.41 -11.18
C GLY A 262 2.71 19.28 -10.58
N ALA A 263 2.71 19.20 -9.24
CA ALA A 263 1.89 18.30 -8.43
C ALA A 263 1.47 19.04 -7.16
N PRO A 264 0.22 18.85 -6.66
CA PRO A 264 -0.29 19.52 -5.47
C PRO A 264 0.26 18.90 -4.17
N VAL A 265 1.60 18.80 -4.06
CA VAL A 265 2.32 18.19 -2.95
C VAL A 265 3.40 19.13 -2.44
N LEU A 266 3.48 19.31 -1.15
CA LEU A 266 4.50 20.12 -0.48
C LEU A 266 5.24 19.28 0.59
N PRO A 267 6.58 19.24 0.51
CA PRO A 267 7.44 19.89 -0.47
C PRO A 267 7.46 19.14 -1.82
N GLY A 268 7.68 19.89 -2.91
CA GLY A 268 7.97 19.30 -4.22
C GLY A 268 7.01 19.67 -5.36
N ALA A 269 6.25 20.76 -5.24
CA ALA A 269 5.21 21.16 -6.21
C ALA A 269 5.70 21.23 -7.68
N MET A 270 6.98 21.49 -7.95
CA MET A 270 7.54 21.64 -9.30
C MET A 270 7.99 20.32 -9.94
N LEU A 271 7.49 19.16 -9.47
CA LEU A 271 7.77 17.88 -10.11
C LEU A 271 7.27 17.88 -11.56
N MET A 272 8.06 17.36 -12.48
CA MET A 272 7.61 17.01 -13.83
C MET A 272 7.70 15.50 -14.03
N LEU A 273 6.63 14.89 -14.50
CA LEU A 273 6.60 13.49 -14.88
C LEU A 273 6.28 13.36 -16.37
N ALA A 274 7.10 12.61 -17.08
CA ALA A 274 6.88 12.25 -18.48
C ALA A 274 7.23 10.79 -18.72
N TYR A 275 6.71 10.20 -19.79
CA TYR A 275 7.05 8.84 -20.24
C TYR A 275 7.61 8.89 -21.66
N LEU A 276 8.85 8.44 -21.81
CA LEU A 276 9.51 8.23 -23.09
C LEU A 276 9.20 6.82 -23.60
N ASP A 277 9.01 6.65 -24.90
CA ASP A 277 8.63 5.37 -25.52
C ASP A 277 7.38 4.72 -24.90
N GLY A 278 6.50 5.53 -24.32
CA GLY A 278 5.25 5.10 -23.66
C GLY A 278 5.42 4.44 -22.30
N GLN A 279 6.63 4.12 -21.87
CA GLN A 279 6.85 3.37 -20.64
C GLN A 279 8.05 3.80 -19.78
N THR A 280 9.10 4.39 -20.36
CA THR A 280 10.28 4.80 -19.59
C THR A 280 10.03 6.14 -18.89
N PRO A 281 9.98 6.19 -17.55
CA PRO A 281 9.76 7.44 -16.83
C PRO A 281 10.95 8.37 -16.98
N VAL A 282 10.65 9.66 -17.22
CA VAL A 282 11.59 10.78 -17.13
C VAL A 282 11.02 11.75 -16.11
N VAL A 283 11.75 11.99 -15.03
CA VAL A 283 11.27 12.78 -13.90
C VAL A 283 12.15 14.03 -13.74
N GLY A 284 11.55 15.21 -13.88
CA GLY A 284 12.15 16.46 -13.49
C GLY A 284 11.91 16.73 -12.00
N LEU A 285 12.99 16.86 -11.24
CA LEU A 285 12.95 16.88 -9.79
C LEU A 285 13.05 18.32 -9.24
N PRO A 286 12.13 18.71 -8.34
CA PRO A 286 12.20 20.02 -7.70
C PRO A 286 13.44 20.13 -6.77
N GLY A 287 13.99 21.32 -6.64
CA GLY A 287 15.20 21.58 -5.85
C GLY A 287 15.12 21.13 -4.39
N CYS A 288 13.93 21.10 -3.80
CA CYS A 288 13.72 20.67 -2.40
C CYS A 288 14.04 19.19 -2.15
N VAL A 289 14.13 18.34 -3.16
CA VAL A 289 14.53 16.92 -3.02
C VAL A 289 15.90 16.79 -2.35
N MET A 290 16.77 17.80 -2.55
CA MET A 290 18.11 17.83 -2.00
C MET A 290 18.17 17.95 -0.48
N TYR A 291 17.23 18.68 0.13
CA TYR A 291 17.28 19.02 1.57
C TYR A 291 16.07 18.55 2.37
N ALA A 292 14.93 18.31 1.73
CA ALA A 292 13.75 17.79 2.44
C ALA A 292 13.84 16.27 2.58
N LYS A 293 13.57 15.77 3.77
CA LYS A 293 13.63 14.32 4.07
C LYS A 293 12.72 13.51 3.14
N ARG A 294 11.49 13.99 2.91
CA ARG A 294 10.50 13.40 2.00
C ARG A 294 9.80 14.48 1.19
N THR A 295 9.54 14.20 -0.07
CA THR A 295 8.95 15.10 -1.05
C THR A 295 7.96 14.35 -1.94
N VAL A 296 7.36 15.02 -2.91
CA VAL A 296 6.54 14.36 -3.96
C VAL A 296 7.29 13.23 -4.65
N PHE A 297 8.61 13.32 -4.81
CA PHE A 297 9.42 12.26 -5.43
C PHE A 297 9.30 10.95 -4.65
N ASP A 298 9.29 11.00 -3.33
CA ASP A 298 9.14 9.82 -2.48
C ASP A 298 7.74 9.17 -2.58
N LEU A 299 6.72 9.95 -3.00
CA LEU A 299 5.38 9.42 -3.25
C LEU A 299 5.27 8.75 -4.63
N VAL A 300 5.95 9.27 -5.65
CA VAL A 300 5.87 8.72 -7.01
C VAL A 300 6.85 7.59 -7.26
N LEU A 301 8.04 7.62 -6.65
CA LEU A 301 9.12 6.66 -6.90
C LEU A 301 8.69 5.20 -6.71
N PRO A 302 7.98 4.79 -5.64
CA PRO A 302 7.53 3.42 -5.47
C PRO A 302 6.68 2.91 -6.64
N SER A 303 5.79 3.77 -7.18
CA SER A 303 4.97 3.42 -8.34
C SER A 303 5.81 3.22 -9.60
N LEU A 304 6.82 4.07 -9.83
CA LEU A 304 7.72 3.94 -10.98
C LEU A 304 8.55 2.66 -10.91
N ILE A 305 9.02 2.28 -9.72
CA ILE A 305 9.80 1.07 -9.50
C ILE A 305 8.94 -0.21 -9.61
N ALA A 306 7.64 -0.12 -9.30
CA ALA A 306 6.71 -1.24 -9.42
C ALA A 306 6.05 -1.35 -10.80
N ASP A 307 6.49 -0.60 -11.81
CA ASP A 307 5.86 -0.49 -13.13
C ASP A 307 4.35 -0.19 -13.05
N ALA A 308 3.95 0.64 -12.07
CA ALA A 308 2.60 1.14 -11.90
C ALA A 308 2.50 2.56 -12.47
N PRO A 309 2.00 2.75 -13.68
CA PRO A 309 1.95 4.07 -14.30
C PRO A 309 1.15 5.06 -13.45
N ILE A 310 1.60 6.31 -13.47
CA ILE A 310 0.95 7.42 -12.77
C ILE A 310 0.31 8.31 -13.83
N THR A 311 -0.96 8.65 -13.65
CA THR A 311 -1.71 9.55 -14.50
C THR A 311 -1.73 10.97 -13.96
N ALA A 312 -2.21 11.94 -14.75
CA ALA A 312 -2.41 13.30 -14.28
C ALA A 312 -3.47 13.37 -13.17
N GLU A 313 -4.48 12.51 -13.24
CA GLU A 313 -5.52 12.39 -12.22
C GLU A 313 -4.95 11.85 -10.91
N ASP A 314 -4.10 10.83 -10.96
CA ASP A 314 -3.37 10.31 -9.79
C ASP A 314 -2.55 11.43 -9.11
N LEU A 315 -1.82 12.25 -9.89
CA LEU A 315 -1.05 13.37 -9.34
C LEU A 315 -1.96 14.44 -8.72
N ALA A 316 -3.08 14.76 -9.37
CA ALA A 316 -4.05 15.72 -8.83
C ALA A 316 -4.66 15.24 -7.51
N ALA A 317 -4.98 13.94 -7.40
CA ALA A 317 -5.52 13.35 -6.19
C ALA A 317 -4.57 13.39 -4.99
N MET A 318 -3.24 13.46 -5.22
CA MET A 318 -2.24 13.59 -4.14
C MET A 318 -2.40 14.86 -3.30
N GLY A 319 -3.16 15.87 -3.77
CA GLY A 319 -3.40 17.09 -3.02
C GLY A 319 -4.04 16.84 -1.65
N HIS A 320 -4.93 15.86 -1.55
CA HIS A 320 -5.43 15.38 -0.28
C HIS A 320 -4.37 14.49 0.41
N GLY A 321 -3.82 14.96 1.53
CA GLY A 321 -2.70 14.30 2.22
C GLY A 321 -1.30 14.68 1.66
N GLY A 322 -1.21 15.54 0.66
CA GLY A 322 0.04 15.97 0.02
C GLY A 322 0.88 16.97 0.80
N LEU A 323 0.49 17.34 2.01
CA LEU A 323 1.23 18.28 2.87
C LEU A 323 2.09 17.51 3.88
N CYS A 324 3.42 17.54 3.71
CA CYS A 324 4.36 17.02 4.71
C CYS A 324 4.51 18.03 5.86
N LEU A 325 4.38 17.55 7.09
CA LEU A 325 4.43 18.41 8.28
C LEU A 325 5.87 18.74 8.73
N GLY A 326 6.90 18.20 8.10
CA GLY A 326 8.29 18.49 8.42
C GLY A 326 8.72 18.04 9.82
N CYS A 327 8.21 16.89 10.29
CA CYS A 327 8.45 16.38 11.66
C CYS A 327 9.95 16.23 11.96
N ASP A 328 10.35 16.48 13.23
CA ASP A 328 11.73 16.32 13.69
C ASP A 328 12.25 14.91 13.43
N VAL A 329 11.43 13.89 13.74
CA VAL A 329 11.70 12.50 13.39
C VAL A 329 10.77 12.08 12.25
N CYS A 330 11.34 11.76 11.10
CA CYS A 330 10.57 11.30 9.93
C CYS A 330 10.14 9.85 10.12
N THR A 331 8.83 9.59 10.16
CA THR A 331 8.25 8.25 10.26
C THR A 331 7.70 7.74 8.93
N TYR A 332 7.96 8.42 7.82
CA TYR A 332 7.56 7.94 6.49
C TYR A 332 8.10 6.52 6.23
N PRO A 333 7.28 5.63 5.70
CA PRO A 333 5.93 5.81 5.17
C PRO A 333 4.80 5.70 6.21
N ASN A 334 5.05 5.56 7.50
CA ASN A 334 4.06 5.37 8.55
C ASN A 334 3.53 6.69 9.14
N CYS A 335 3.25 7.68 8.30
CA CYS A 335 2.68 8.97 8.66
C CYS A 335 1.51 9.34 7.73
N GLY A 336 0.92 10.53 7.87
CA GLY A 336 -0.20 10.98 7.04
C GLY A 336 0.18 11.41 5.62
N PHE A 337 1.47 11.66 5.35
CA PHE A 337 1.94 12.17 4.06
C PHE A 337 1.72 11.16 2.93
N GLY A 338 1.03 11.61 1.87
CA GLY A 338 0.69 10.79 0.70
C GLY A 338 -0.46 9.80 0.92
N LYS A 339 -1.31 9.97 1.94
CA LYS A 339 -2.36 9.01 2.30
C LYS A 339 -3.78 9.52 2.14
N GLY A 340 -4.05 10.40 1.23
CA GLY A 340 -5.38 10.94 1.02
C GLY A 340 -6.05 10.49 -0.29
N TRP A 341 -5.40 9.65 -1.05
CA TRP A 341 -5.80 9.32 -2.43
C TRP A 341 -5.71 7.82 -2.74
#